data_ed7b95e45e8fe6d09648ae2e5e894fff
#
_entry.id   ed7b95e45e8fe6d09648ae2e5e894fff
#
_cell.length_a   1.000
_cell.length_b   1.000
_cell.length_c   1.000
_cell.angle_alpha   90.00
_cell.angle_beta   90.00
_cell.angle_gamma   90.00
#
_symmetry.space_group_name_H-M   'P 1'
#
loop_
_entity.id
_entity.type
_entity.pdbx_description
1 polymer ?
#
loop_
_entity_poly.entity_id
_entity_poly.type
_entity_poly.pdbx_seq_one_letter_code
_entity_poly.pdbx_strand_id
1 'polypeptide(L)'
;MSEETIIRTAVVTGGSRGIGRAVCIQLAKQGCNVVVNYCHGEAAAAETVALCKAENANAVAVQADVSTAEGCKALFEQAVNAFGRVDILVNNAGITRDNLILRMSEEDFDAVLNANLKGAFLCCKEAARRMVRQRWGRIVNLSSVVALRGNAGQTNYAASKAGLIGLTKSLARELASRNVTVNAVAPGFIETDMTAALPEAVRAEMAKGIPAGRAGKPEDVANAVAFFAAEQSSYLSGQVLCADGGMAM
;
A
#
# COMPACT_ATOMS: atom_id res chain seq x y z
N MET A 1 -22.01 -13.86 27.41
CA MET A 1 -22.12 -12.74 26.43
C MET A 1 -21.20 -13.12 25.28
N SER A 2 -21.73 -13.43 24.11
CA SER A 2 -20.91 -13.65 22.90
C SER A 2 -20.21 -12.34 22.58
N GLU A 3 -18.89 -12.31 22.57
CA GLU A 3 -18.13 -11.18 22.01
C GLU A 3 -18.60 -11.03 20.56
N GLU A 4 -19.26 -9.93 20.24
CA GLU A 4 -19.55 -9.59 18.85
C GLU A 4 -18.23 -9.48 18.11
N THR A 5 -18.00 -10.37 17.18
CA THR A 5 -16.81 -10.38 16.35
C THR A 5 -16.79 -9.09 15.51
N ILE A 6 -15.93 -8.15 15.85
CA ILE A 6 -15.81 -6.88 15.13
C ILE A 6 -15.23 -7.16 13.74
N ILE A 7 -16.01 -6.92 12.69
CA ILE A 7 -15.50 -6.95 11.31
C ILE A 7 -14.65 -5.72 11.07
N ARG A 8 -13.38 -5.91 10.76
CA ARG A 8 -12.41 -4.83 10.49
C ARG A 8 -12.62 -4.24 9.11
N THR A 9 -12.39 -2.95 8.96
CA THR A 9 -12.50 -2.25 7.68
C THR A 9 -11.12 -1.81 7.21
N ALA A 10 -10.75 -2.24 6.01
CA ALA A 10 -9.50 -1.92 5.35
C ALA A 10 -9.70 -0.90 4.22
N VAL A 11 -8.90 0.15 4.21
CA VAL A 11 -8.78 1.10 3.09
C VAL A 11 -7.48 0.82 2.37
N VAL A 12 -7.56 0.52 1.06
CA VAL A 12 -6.40 0.25 0.20
C VAL A 12 -6.32 1.31 -0.87
N THR A 13 -5.29 2.16 -0.83
CA THR A 13 -5.10 3.19 -1.86
C THR A 13 -4.52 2.56 -3.13
N GLY A 14 -5.02 2.99 -4.31
CA GLY A 14 -4.63 2.37 -5.58
C GLY A 14 -5.01 0.90 -5.66
N GLY A 15 -6.18 0.52 -5.12
CA GLY A 15 -6.64 -0.87 -4.99
C GLY A 15 -7.19 -1.50 -6.28
N SER A 16 -7.28 -0.77 -7.40
CA SER A 16 -7.98 -1.23 -8.60
C SER A 16 -7.25 -2.29 -9.42
N ARG A 17 -5.92 -2.44 -9.28
CA ARG A 17 -5.10 -3.37 -10.06
C ARG A 17 -3.81 -3.75 -9.35
N GLY A 18 -3.07 -4.71 -9.93
CA GLY A 18 -1.73 -5.10 -9.49
C GLY A 18 -1.67 -5.49 -8.01
N ILE A 19 -0.65 -4.99 -7.30
CA ILE A 19 -0.44 -5.26 -5.87
C ILE A 19 -1.64 -4.80 -5.04
N GLY A 20 -2.20 -3.61 -5.32
CA GLY A 20 -3.35 -3.10 -4.58
C GLY A 20 -4.58 -4.00 -4.67
N ARG A 21 -4.88 -4.54 -5.86
CA ARG A 21 -5.96 -5.53 -6.07
C ARG A 21 -5.70 -6.80 -5.25
N ALA A 22 -4.49 -7.35 -5.33
CA ALA A 22 -4.14 -8.56 -4.59
C ALA A 22 -4.25 -8.35 -3.06
N VAL A 23 -3.86 -7.16 -2.57
CA VAL A 23 -4.04 -6.78 -1.17
C VAL A 23 -5.51 -6.70 -0.78
N CYS A 24 -6.36 -6.08 -1.62
CA CYS A 24 -7.81 -6.02 -1.38
C CYS A 24 -8.42 -7.42 -1.23
N ILE A 25 -8.10 -8.32 -2.17
CA ILE A 25 -8.60 -9.70 -2.17
C ILE A 25 -8.09 -10.45 -0.93
N GLN A 26 -6.80 -10.30 -0.59
CA GLN A 26 -6.23 -10.99 0.56
C GLN A 26 -6.81 -10.53 1.89
N LEU A 27 -7.10 -9.23 2.05
CA LEU A 27 -7.79 -8.71 3.24
C LEU A 27 -9.27 -9.14 3.27
N ALA A 28 -9.93 -9.24 2.12
CA ALA A 28 -11.27 -9.81 2.00
C ALA A 28 -11.31 -11.26 2.50
N LYS A 29 -10.35 -12.11 2.10
CA LYS A 29 -10.18 -13.50 2.59
C LYS A 29 -10.00 -13.57 4.11
N GLN A 30 -9.45 -12.53 4.73
CA GLN A 30 -9.33 -12.42 6.19
C GLN A 30 -10.60 -11.90 6.87
N GLY A 31 -11.71 -11.75 6.14
CA GLY A 31 -12.99 -11.30 6.67
C GLY A 31 -13.11 -9.79 6.88
N CYS A 32 -12.24 -8.98 6.26
CA CYS A 32 -12.33 -7.52 6.35
C CYS A 32 -13.39 -6.98 5.36
N ASN A 33 -14.09 -5.92 5.77
CA ASN A 33 -14.71 -5.01 4.80
C ASN A 33 -13.61 -4.27 4.05
N VAL A 34 -13.75 -4.06 2.73
CA VAL A 34 -12.70 -3.49 1.90
C VAL A 34 -13.17 -2.23 1.16
N VAL A 35 -12.43 -1.15 1.33
CA VAL A 35 -12.58 0.07 0.54
C VAL A 35 -11.47 0.11 -0.51
N VAL A 36 -11.86 -0.09 -1.75
CA VAL A 36 -10.98 -0.07 -2.93
C VAL A 36 -10.88 1.36 -3.42
N ASN A 37 -9.83 2.08 -3.05
CA ASN A 37 -9.62 3.43 -3.59
C ASN A 37 -8.97 3.37 -4.97
N TYR A 38 -9.42 4.26 -5.83
CA TYR A 38 -8.85 4.50 -7.16
C TYR A 38 -8.93 5.99 -7.52
N CYS A 39 -8.04 6.44 -8.39
CA CYS A 39 -8.10 7.77 -9.00
C CYS A 39 -8.71 7.69 -10.40
N HIS A 40 -8.25 6.70 -11.19
CA HIS A 40 -8.68 6.42 -12.55
C HIS A 40 -9.00 4.93 -12.70
N GLY A 41 -9.83 4.60 -13.70
CA GLY A 41 -10.14 3.21 -14.03
C GLY A 41 -11.25 2.61 -13.17
N GLU A 42 -12.44 3.19 -13.20
CA GLU A 42 -13.62 2.75 -12.47
C GLU A 42 -13.95 1.27 -12.70
N ALA A 43 -13.90 0.81 -13.96
CA ALA A 43 -14.18 -0.58 -14.30
C ALA A 43 -13.22 -1.57 -13.59
N ALA A 44 -11.92 -1.24 -13.51
CA ALA A 44 -10.94 -2.07 -12.82
C ALA A 44 -11.16 -2.06 -11.29
N ALA A 45 -11.64 -0.96 -10.73
CA ALA A 45 -12.02 -0.88 -9.32
C ALA A 45 -13.28 -1.70 -9.03
N ALA A 46 -14.29 -1.63 -9.92
CA ALA A 46 -15.51 -2.44 -9.82
C ALA A 46 -15.21 -3.94 -9.91
N GLU A 47 -14.29 -4.35 -10.79
CA GLU A 47 -13.81 -5.73 -10.87
C GLU A 47 -13.16 -6.17 -9.54
N THR A 48 -12.29 -5.34 -8.96
CA THR A 48 -11.67 -5.64 -7.65
C THR A 48 -12.73 -5.80 -6.55
N VAL A 49 -13.75 -4.94 -6.54
CA VAL A 49 -14.88 -5.07 -5.60
C VAL A 49 -15.62 -6.39 -5.80
N ALA A 50 -15.88 -6.79 -7.05
CA ALA A 50 -16.53 -8.06 -7.35
C ALA A 50 -15.70 -9.26 -6.85
N LEU A 51 -14.37 -9.22 -7.04
CA LEU A 51 -13.45 -10.24 -6.52
C LEU A 51 -13.45 -10.32 -5.00
N CYS A 52 -13.46 -9.17 -4.30
CA CYS A 52 -13.57 -9.15 -2.84
C CYS A 52 -14.91 -9.74 -2.35
N LYS A 53 -16.01 -9.42 -3.03
CA LYS A 53 -17.34 -9.98 -2.71
C LYS A 53 -17.42 -11.48 -2.95
N ALA A 54 -16.70 -12.02 -3.91
CA ALA A 54 -16.59 -13.46 -4.13
C ALA A 54 -15.91 -14.19 -2.96
N GLU A 55 -15.12 -13.50 -2.14
CA GLU A 55 -14.55 -14.01 -0.89
C GLU A 55 -15.49 -13.78 0.33
N ASN A 56 -16.78 -13.51 0.11
CA ASN A 56 -17.80 -13.23 1.14
C ASN A 56 -17.54 -11.95 1.96
N ALA A 57 -16.73 -11.03 1.49
CA ALA A 57 -16.49 -9.74 2.12
C ALA A 57 -17.40 -8.65 1.58
N ASN A 58 -17.73 -7.64 2.39
CA ASN A 58 -18.32 -6.42 1.87
C ASN A 58 -17.21 -5.54 1.28
N ALA A 59 -17.46 -5.00 0.10
CA ALA A 59 -16.49 -4.12 -0.55
C ALA A 59 -17.18 -2.99 -1.33
N VAL A 60 -16.54 -1.82 -1.34
CA VAL A 60 -16.97 -0.65 -2.10
C VAL A 60 -15.78 -0.02 -2.82
N ALA A 61 -16.01 0.54 -4.00
CA ALA A 61 -15.04 1.34 -4.72
C ALA A 61 -15.23 2.83 -4.38
N VAL A 62 -14.15 3.55 -4.13
CA VAL A 62 -14.18 4.98 -3.83
C VAL A 62 -13.19 5.72 -4.71
N GLN A 63 -13.71 6.59 -5.58
CA GLN A 63 -12.87 7.47 -6.38
C GLN A 63 -12.37 8.64 -5.54
N ALA A 64 -11.06 8.75 -5.39
CA ALA A 64 -10.43 9.89 -4.71
C ALA A 64 -8.96 10.01 -5.12
N ASP A 65 -8.52 11.25 -5.34
CA ASP A 65 -7.11 11.56 -5.52
C ASP A 65 -6.44 11.76 -4.16
N VAL A 66 -5.69 10.75 -3.73
CA VAL A 66 -5.01 10.77 -2.43
C VAL A 66 -3.77 11.67 -2.39
N SER A 67 -3.36 12.27 -3.50
CA SER A 67 -2.31 13.29 -3.49
C SER A 67 -2.79 14.63 -2.89
N THR A 68 -4.11 14.79 -2.70
CA THR A 68 -4.76 15.99 -2.15
C THR A 68 -5.37 15.74 -0.76
N ALA A 69 -5.42 16.77 0.06
CA ALA A 69 -6.02 16.69 1.39
C ALA A 69 -7.53 16.43 1.31
N GLU A 70 -8.20 17.08 0.35
CA GLU A 70 -9.63 16.94 0.08
C GLU A 70 -9.98 15.52 -0.34
N GLY A 71 -9.20 14.94 -1.27
CA GLY A 71 -9.39 13.57 -1.74
C GLY A 71 -9.19 12.56 -0.62
N CYS A 72 -8.14 12.72 0.20
CA CYS A 72 -7.94 11.88 1.38
C CYS A 72 -9.13 11.98 2.35
N LYS A 73 -9.57 13.19 2.69
CA LYS A 73 -10.70 13.38 3.60
C LYS A 73 -11.96 12.70 3.06
N ALA A 74 -12.29 12.92 1.79
CA ALA A 74 -13.45 12.32 1.14
C ALA A 74 -13.40 10.78 1.15
N LEU A 75 -12.22 10.18 0.87
CA LEU A 75 -12.01 8.74 0.93
C LEU A 75 -12.36 8.16 2.31
N PHE A 76 -11.83 8.77 3.37
CA PHE A 76 -12.06 8.27 4.73
C PHE A 76 -13.47 8.54 5.26
N GLU A 77 -14.12 9.62 4.83
CA GLU A 77 -15.54 9.86 5.11
C GLU A 77 -16.43 8.82 4.44
N GLN A 78 -16.19 8.50 3.17
CA GLN A 78 -16.93 7.45 2.47
C GLN A 78 -16.70 6.06 3.08
N ALA A 79 -15.48 5.75 3.51
CA ALA A 79 -15.18 4.51 4.22
C ALA A 79 -16.00 4.37 5.52
N VAL A 80 -16.07 5.45 6.32
CA VAL A 80 -16.87 5.48 7.56
C VAL A 80 -18.36 5.41 7.25
N ASN A 81 -18.84 6.11 6.23
CA ASN A 81 -20.25 6.05 5.82
C ASN A 81 -20.67 4.64 5.39
N ALA A 82 -19.77 3.91 4.71
CA ALA A 82 -20.07 2.56 4.24
C ALA A 82 -20.00 1.50 5.35
N PHE A 83 -19.05 1.60 6.28
CA PHE A 83 -18.72 0.52 7.22
C PHE A 83 -18.59 0.96 8.69
N GLY A 84 -18.83 2.23 9.01
CA GLY A 84 -18.82 2.76 10.37
C GLY A 84 -17.43 2.98 10.98
N ARG A 85 -16.37 2.42 10.38
CA ARG A 85 -15.01 2.43 10.95
C ARG A 85 -13.92 2.32 9.91
N VAL A 86 -12.68 2.61 10.31
CA VAL A 86 -11.46 2.32 9.54
C VAL A 86 -10.43 1.74 10.49
N ASP A 87 -10.00 0.52 10.24
CA ASP A 87 -9.09 -0.25 11.10
C ASP A 87 -7.73 -0.47 10.45
N ILE A 88 -7.72 -0.68 9.14
CA ILE A 88 -6.52 -0.99 8.38
C ILE A 88 -6.38 0.05 7.28
N LEU A 89 -5.18 0.62 7.14
CA LEU A 89 -4.79 1.44 6.01
C LEU A 89 -3.62 0.80 5.29
N VAL A 90 -3.76 0.60 3.98
CA VAL A 90 -2.66 0.20 3.11
C VAL A 90 -2.37 1.32 2.12
N ASN A 91 -1.26 2.00 2.29
CA ASN A 91 -0.77 3.02 1.37
C ASN A 91 -0.01 2.34 0.23
N ASN A 92 -0.74 2.00 -0.84
CA ASN A 92 -0.21 1.37 -2.03
C ASN A 92 -0.18 2.30 -3.25
N ALA A 93 -1.03 3.32 -3.31
CA ALA A 93 -1.04 4.27 -4.42
C ALA A 93 0.35 4.88 -4.67
N GLY A 94 0.74 4.95 -5.93
CA GLY A 94 2.00 5.53 -6.31
C GLY A 94 2.19 5.56 -7.82
N ILE A 95 3.10 6.41 -8.25
CA ILE A 95 3.49 6.60 -9.65
C ILE A 95 5.01 6.54 -9.79
N THR A 96 5.48 6.31 -11.00
CA THR A 96 6.89 6.50 -11.40
C THR A 96 6.97 7.55 -12.50
N ARG A 97 8.07 8.29 -12.52
CA ARG A 97 8.49 9.22 -13.58
C ARG A 97 10.00 9.09 -13.70
N ASP A 98 10.41 8.00 -14.37
CA ASP A 98 11.80 7.59 -14.40
C ASP A 98 12.57 8.41 -15.43
N ASN A 99 13.70 9.00 -15.02
CA ASN A 99 14.64 9.67 -15.90
C ASN A 99 16.01 9.80 -15.21
N LEU A 100 17.08 9.88 -15.98
CA LEU A 100 18.41 10.19 -15.43
C LEU A 100 18.42 11.58 -14.79
N ILE A 101 19.20 11.77 -13.73
CA ILE A 101 19.19 13.00 -12.91
C ILE A 101 19.37 14.29 -13.75
N LEU A 102 20.21 14.25 -14.79
CA LEU A 102 20.45 15.41 -15.67
C LEU A 102 19.26 15.75 -16.59
N ARG A 103 18.26 14.87 -16.67
CA ARG A 103 17.07 15.04 -17.53
C ARG A 103 15.77 15.00 -16.74
N MET A 104 15.81 14.70 -15.45
CA MET A 104 14.63 14.68 -14.58
C MET A 104 14.16 16.11 -14.35
N SER A 105 12.91 16.39 -14.65
CA SER A 105 12.34 17.72 -14.39
C SER A 105 11.90 17.85 -12.92
N GLU A 106 11.78 19.09 -12.45
CA GLU A 106 11.27 19.39 -11.11
C GLU A 106 9.81 18.93 -10.99
N GLU A 107 9.01 19.09 -12.06
CA GLU A 107 7.63 18.67 -12.11
C GLU A 107 7.48 17.14 -11.95
N ASP A 108 8.36 16.36 -12.59
CA ASP A 108 8.35 14.90 -12.44
C ASP A 108 8.80 14.47 -11.03
N PHE A 109 9.76 15.16 -10.46
CA PHE A 109 10.20 14.94 -9.09
C PHE A 109 9.05 15.21 -8.12
N ASP A 110 8.42 16.38 -8.19
CA ASP A 110 7.33 16.81 -7.34
C ASP A 110 6.10 15.92 -7.49
N ALA A 111 5.73 15.54 -8.71
CA ALA A 111 4.60 14.65 -8.96
C ALA A 111 4.77 13.30 -8.23
N VAL A 112 5.98 12.71 -8.28
CA VAL A 112 6.27 11.45 -7.59
C VAL A 112 6.26 11.61 -6.08
N LEU A 113 6.86 12.67 -5.53
CA LEU A 113 6.84 12.92 -4.09
C LEU A 113 5.42 13.21 -3.58
N ASN A 114 4.65 14.00 -4.32
CA ASN A 114 3.28 14.33 -3.97
C ASN A 114 2.38 13.09 -3.95
N ALA A 115 2.45 12.23 -4.98
CA ALA A 115 1.63 11.03 -5.04
C ALA A 115 2.06 9.98 -4.01
N ASN A 116 3.37 9.64 -3.97
CA ASN A 116 3.86 8.48 -3.25
C ASN A 116 4.07 8.76 -1.75
N LEU A 117 4.57 9.94 -1.38
CA LEU A 117 4.95 10.26 0.00
C LEU A 117 3.94 11.16 0.68
N LYS A 118 3.63 12.32 0.08
CA LYS A 118 2.67 13.26 0.67
C LYS A 118 1.26 12.65 0.74
N GLY A 119 0.82 11.93 -0.31
CA GLY A 119 -0.45 11.21 -0.31
C GLY A 119 -0.54 10.19 0.83
N ALA A 120 0.49 9.37 1.01
CA ALA A 120 0.55 8.42 2.12
C ALA A 120 0.52 9.13 3.49
N PHE A 121 1.26 10.24 3.64
CA PHE A 121 1.20 11.06 4.86
C PHE A 121 -0.21 11.57 5.15
N LEU A 122 -0.92 12.09 4.15
CA LEU A 122 -2.29 12.58 4.28
C LEU A 122 -3.26 11.47 4.68
N CYS A 123 -3.15 10.30 4.03
CA CYS A 123 -3.94 9.11 4.39
C CYS A 123 -3.63 8.64 5.81
N CYS A 124 -2.35 8.57 6.21
CA CYS A 124 -1.95 8.23 7.58
C CYS A 124 -2.56 9.19 8.60
N LYS A 125 -2.58 10.50 8.32
CA LYS A 125 -3.18 11.52 9.19
C LYS A 125 -4.68 11.28 9.39
N GLU A 126 -5.42 10.96 8.32
CA GLU A 126 -6.85 10.66 8.39
C GLU A 126 -7.15 9.33 9.10
N ALA A 127 -6.34 8.30 8.86
CA ALA A 127 -6.45 7.01 9.54
C ALA A 127 -6.13 7.16 11.04
N ALA A 128 -5.02 7.81 11.39
CA ALA A 128 -4.57 7.97 12.77
C ALA A 128 -5.63 8.67 13.65
N ARG A 129 -6.32 9.71 13.15
CA ARG A 129 -7.40 10.39 13.86
C ARG A 129 -8.51 9.44 14.32
N ARG A 130 -8.81 8.42 13.55
CA ARG A 130 -9.84 7.42 13.80
C ARG A 130 -9.30 6.28 14.67
N MET A 131 -8.18 5.72 14.31
CA MET A 131 -7.53 4.59 14.97
C MET A 131 -7.14 4.91 16.42
N VAL A 132 -6.65 6.13 16.69
CA VAL A 132 -6.33 6.59 18.06
C VAL A 132 -7.56 6.59 18.98
N ARG A 133 -8.71 6.99 18.46
CA ARG A 133 -9.99 6.97 19.20
C ARG A 133 -10.52 5.56 19.41
N GLN A 134 -10.35 4.71 18.38
CA GLN A 134 -10.73 3.28 18.42
C GLN A 134 -9.80 2.45 19.32
N ARG A 135 -8.59 2.97 19.65
CA ARG A 135 -7.51 2.27 20.34
C ARG A 135 -7.13 0.96 19.65
N TRP A 136 -7.20 0.97 18.33
CA TRP A 136 -6.79 -0.11 17.45
C TRP A 136 -6.54 0.40 16.04
N GLY A 137 -5.48 -0.07 15.40
CA GLY A 137 -5.21 0.24 14.00
C GLY A 137 -3.99 -0.49 13.45
N ARG A 138 -3.98 -0.66 12.13
CA ARG A 138 -2.87 -1.23 11.35
C ARG A 138 -2.62 -0.35 10.15
N ILE A 139 -1.42 0.19 10.03
CA ILE A 139 -1.00 0.98 8.86
C ILE A 139 0.14 0.23 8.19
N VAL A 140 0.01 -0.05 6.90
CA VAL A 140 1.04 -0.69 6.08
C VAL A 140 1.37 0.18 4.89
N ASN A 141 2.62 0.64 4.81
CA ASN A 141 3.11 1.49 3.72
C ASN A 141 3.86 0.64 2.68
N LEU A 142 3.47 0.71 1.40
CA LEU A 142 4.20 0.06 0.31
C LEU A 142 5.42 0.91 -0.08
N SER A 143 6.58 0.52 0.45
CA SER A 143 7.88 1.06 0.05
C SER A 143 8.37 0.37 -1.24
N SER A 144 9.64 0.09 -1.37
CA SER A 144 10.28 -0.65 -2.47
C SER A 144 11.70 -1.02 -2.09
N VAL A 145 12.24 -2.08 -2.67
CA VAL A 145 13.69 -2.37 -2.60
C VAL A 145 14.54 -1.23 -3.17
N VAL A 146 13.98 -0.44 -4.09
CA VAL A 146 14.64 0.77 -4.62
C VAL A 146 14.91 1.80 -3.52
N ALA A 147 14.09 1.85 -2.48
CA ALA A 147 14.34 2.70 -1.31
C ALA A 147 15.57 2.28 -0.49
N LEU A 148 15.97 1.02 -0.60
CA LEU A 148 17.08 0.43 0.15
C LEU A 148 18.38 0.40 -0.65
N ARG A 149 18.28 0.13 -1.96
CA ARG A 149 19.44 -0.08 -2.85
C ARG A 149 19.74 1.11 -3.77
N GLY A 150 18.75 1.95 -4.04
CA GLY A 150 18.77 2.87 -5.16
C GLY A 150 18.52 2.15 -6.50
N ASN A 151 18.22 2.93 -7.51
CA ASN A 151 18.20 2.50 -8.91
C ASN A 151 18.47 3.70 -9.83
N ALA A 152 19.32 3.52 -10.84
CA ALA A 152 19.60 4.57 -11.82
C ALA A 152 18.31 5.00 -12.54
N GLY A 153 18.08 6.30 -12.67
CA GLY A 153 16.89 6.87 -13.29
C GLY A 153 15.67 6.99 -12.36
N GLN A 154 15.77 6.58 -11.08
CA GLN A 154 14.66 6.58 -10.14
C GLN A 154 14.95 7.41 -8.87
N THR A 155 15.69 8.50 -8.98
CA THR A 155 16.04 9.33 -7.81
C THR A 155 14.83 9.89 -7.08
N ASN A 156 13.79 10.34 -7.80
CA ASN A 156 12.51 10.78 -7.25
C ASN A 156 11.73 9.62 -6.58
N TYR A 157 11.62 8.49 -7.25
CA TYR A 157 10.93 7.31 -6.73
C TYR A 157 11.64 6.74 -5.50
N ALA A 158 12.97 6.58 -5.57
CA ALA A 158 13.79 6.12 -4.44
C ALA A 158 13.63 7.05 -3.22
N ALA A 159 13.71 8.37 -3.43
CA ALA A 159 13.51 9.36 -2.37
C ALA A 159 12.10 9.24 -1.74
N SER A 160 11.05 9.12 -2.57
CA SER A 160 9.68 8.99 -2.09
C SER A 160 9.48 7.72 -1.26
N LYS A 161 10.03 6.60 -1.72
CA LYS A 161 9.88 5.29 -1.06
C LYS A 161 10.77 5.16 0.19
N ALA A 162 11.93 5.80 0.22
CA ALA A 162 12.75 5.94 1.42
C ALA A 162 12.08 6.86 2.46
N GLY A 163 11.44 7.94 2.02
CA GLY A 163 10.64 8.80 2.88
C GLY A 163 9.51 8.05 3.60
N LEU A 164 8.87 7.07 2.94
CA LEU A 164 7.86 6.21 3.57
C LEU A 164 8.44 5.36 4.72
N ILE A 165 9.71 4.95 4.64
CA ILE A 165 10.38 4.21 5.73
C ILE A 165 10.54 5.14 6.95
N GLY A 166 10.97 6.38 6.74
CA GLY A 166 11.06 7.39 7.81
C GLY A 166 9.70 7.70 8.43
N LEU A 167 8.68 7.92 7.58
CA LEU A 167 7.29 8.13 8.01
C LEU A 167 6.77 6.95 8.85
N THR A 168 7.00 5.72 8.41
CA THR A 168 6.62 4.48 9.11
C THR A 168 7.20 4.45 10.52
N LYS A 169 8.49 4.68 10.67
CA LYS A 169 9.19 4.62 11.96
C LYS A 169 8.73 5.71 12.93
N SER A 170 8.49 6.93 12.43
CA SER A 170 8.02 8.03 13.25
C SER A 170 6.60 7.79 13.76
N LEU A 171 5.68 7.42 12.86
CA LEU A 171 4.29 7.13 13.23
C LEU A 171 4.17 5.91 14.15
N ALA A 172 5.02 4.88 13.98
CA ALA A 172 5.06 3.73 14.88
C ALA A 172 5.34 4.16 16.33
N ARG A 173 6.23 5.12 16.55
CA ARG A 173 6.52 5.68 17.88
C ARG A 173 5.37 6.51 18.45
N GLU A 174 4.77 7.36 17.62
CA GLU A 174 3.67 8.25 18.03
C GLU A 174 2.39 7.49 18.41
N LEU A 175 2.09 6.39 17.70
CA LEU A 175 0.80 5.73 17.78
C LEU A 175 0.81 4.44 18.64
N ALA A 176 1.97 3.97 19.07
CA ALA A 176 2.13 2.72 19.83
C ALA A 176 1.26 2.65 21.08
N SER A 177 1.18 3.73 21.88
CA SER A 177 0.37 3.79 23.10
C SER A 177 -1.15 3.67 22.86
N ARG A 178 -1.57 3.73 21.60
CA ARG A 178 -2.96 3.60 21.18
C ARG A 178 -3.27 2.25 20.49
N ASN A 179 -2.38 1.27 20.62
CA ASN A 179 -2.50 -0.03 19.97
C ASN A 179 -2.62 0.09 18.43
N VAL A 180 -1.90 1.05 17.86
CA VAL A 180 -1.80 1.23 16.41
C VAL A 180 -0.38 0.88 15.99
N THR A 181 -0.24 -0.11 15.11
CA THR A 181 1.05 -0.48 14.53
C THR A 181 1.21 0.15 13.15
N VAL A 182 2.44 0.53 12.83
CA VAL A 182 2.77 1.10 11.52
C VAL A 182 4.00 0.38 10.98
N ASN A 183 3.86 -0.30 9.83
CA ASN A 183 4.94 -1.06 9.21
C ASN A 183 5.04 -0.73 7.73
N ALA A 184 6.13 -1.14 7.10
CA ALA A 184 6.34 -1.03 5.66
C ALA A 184 6.61 -2.41 5.05
N VAL A 185 6.12 -2.61 3.84
CA VAL A 185 6.55 -3.71 2.96
C VAL A 185 7.35 -3.09 1.82
N ALA A 186 8.50 -3.67 1.50
CA ALA A 186 9.37 -3.27 0.40
C ALA A 186 9.36 -4.35 -0.68
N PRO A 187 8.46 -4.24 -1.69
CA PRO A 187 8.43 -5.18 -2.81
C PRO A 187 9.71 -5.10 -3.64
N GLY A 188 10.14 -6.26 -4.17
CA GLY A 188 11.14 -6.37 -5.21
C GLY A 188 10.55 -6.18 -6.61
N PHE A 189 11.04 -6.97 -7.55
CA PHE A 189 10.51 -7.01 -8.90
C PHE A 189 9.26 -7.90 -8.95
N ILE A 190 8.08 -7.28 -9.10
CA ILE A 190 6.76 -7.93 -9.05
C ILE A 190 6.11 -7.89 -10.43
N GLU A 191 5.54 -9.02 -10.86
CA GLU A 191 4.75 -9.15 -12.09
C GLU A 191 3.44 -8.35 -11.96
N THR A 192 3.35 -7.25 -12.67
CA THR A 192 2.18 -6.37 -12.75
C THR A 192 2.02 -5.88 -14.18
N ASP A 193 0.90 -5.23 -14.51
CA ASP A 193 0.71 -4.62 -15.85
C ASP A 193 1.87 -3.67 -16.21
N MET A 194 2.43 -2.98 -15.21
CA MET A 194 3.55 -2.07 -15.39
C MET A 194 4.83 -2.81 -15.81
N THR A 195 5.13 -3.94 -15.19
CA THR A 195 6.32 -4.76 -15.50
C THR A 195 6.10 -5.66 -16.72
N ALA A 196 4.85 -6.06 -16.99
CA ALA A 196 4.49 -6.83 -18.18
C ALA A 196 4.72 -6.03 -19.48
N ALA A 197 4.68 -4.71 -19.42
CA ALA A 197 4.99 -3.82 -20.54
C ALA A 197 6.48 -3.81 -20.93
N LEU A 198 7.37 -4.32 -20.08
CA LEU A 198 8.81 -4.42 -20.36
C LEU A 198 9.09 -5.54 -21.36
N PRO A 199 10.08 -5.37 -22.25
CA PRO A 199 10.53 -6.46 -23.16
C PRO A 199 10.92 -7.70 -22.36
N GLU A 200 10.63 -8.88 -22.94
CA GLU A 200 10.90 -10.17 -22.27
C GLU A 200 12.37 -10.34 -21.87
N ALA A 201 13.30 -9.91 -22.74
CA ALA A 201 14.73 -9.93 -22.45
C ALA A 201 15.09 -9.12 -21.19
N VAL A 202 14.46 -7.95 -21.01
CA VAL A 202 14.67 -7.12 -19.82
C VAL A 202 14.12 -7.79 -18.58
N ARG A 203 12.92 -8.37 -18.66
CA ARG A 203 12.31 -9.12 -17.55
C ARG A 203 13.16 -10.32 -17.14
N ALA A 204 13.65 -11.09 -18.12
CA ALA A 204 14.54 -12.22 -17.87
C ALA A 204 15.86 -11.80 -17.22
N GLU A 205 16.45 -10.68 -17.64
CA GLU A 205 17.69 -10.17 -17.04
C GLU A 205 17.45 -9.69 -15.60
N MET A 206 16.33 -8.99 -15.34
CA MET A 206 15.97 -8.59 -13.97
C MET A 206 15.74 -9.80 -13.06
N ALA A 207 15.12 -10.87 -13.57
CA ALA A 207 14.88 -12.09 -12.80
C ALA A 207 16.17 -12.82 -12.42
N LYS A 208 17.23 -12.77 -13.24
CA LYS A 208 18.55 -13.36 -12.94
C LYS A 208 19.20 -12.75 -11.69
N GLY A 209 18.93 -11.46 -11.41
CA GLY A 209 19.43 -10.77 -10.24
C GLY A 209 18.66 -11.07 -8.94
N ILE A 210 17.63 -11.94 -9.00
CA ILE A 210 16.81 -12.31 -7.85
C ILE A 210 17.26 -13.69 -7.34
N PRO A 211 17.74 -13.82 -6.09
CA PRO A 211 18.19 -15.12 -5.56
C PRO A 211 17.12 -16.22 -5.61
N ALA A 212 15.84 -15.87 -5.45
CA ALA A 212 14.73 -16.82 -5.59
C ALA A 212 14.48 -17.30 -7.04
N GLY A 213 15.21 -16.79 -8.04
CA GLY A 213 15.17 -17.22 -9.44
C GLY A 213 13.89 -16.85 -10.20
N ARG A 214 13.02 -16.02 -9.63
CA ARG A 214 11.77 -15.58 -10.26
C ARG A 214 11.38 -14.18 -9.86
N ALA A 215 10.60 -13.52 -10.68
CA ALA A 215 9.83 -12.34 -10.25
C ALA A 215 8.81 -12.73 -9.16
N GLY A 216 8.50 -11.82 -8.28
CA GLY A 216 7.41 -11.98 -7.33
C GLY A 216 6.05 -11.79 -8.00
N LYS A 217 5.01 -12.37 -7.44
CA LYS A 217 3.61 -12.11 -7.81
C LYS A 217 2.99 -11.06 -6.89
N PRO A 218 1.95 -10.35 -7.31
CA PRO A 218 1.21 -9.45 -6.42
C PRO A 218 0.78 -10.10 -5.11
N GLU A 219 0.45 -11.40 -5.13
CA GLU A 219 0.04 -12.18 -3.96
C GLU A 219 1.19 -12.36 -2.95
N ASP A 220 2.45 -12.44 -3.41
CA ASP A 220 3.61 -12.52 -2.52
C ASP A 220 3.69 -11.27 -1.62
N VAL A 221 3.41 -10.10 -2.20
CA VAL A 221 3.35 -8.82 -1.46
C VAL A 221 2.10 -8.73 -0.59
N ALA A 222 0.94 -9.16 -1.12
CA ALA A 222 -0.32 -9.12 -0.40
C ALA A 222 -0.28 -9.97 0.89
N ASN A 223 0.42 -11.11 0.86
CA ASN A 223 0.64 -11.95 2.03
C ASN A 223 1.45 -11.23 3.11
N ALA A 224 2.50 -10.51 2.74
CA ALA A 224 3.29 -9.71 3.69
C ALA A 224 2.47 -8.55 4.30
N VAL A 225 1.63 -7.90 3.49
CA VAL A 225 0.70 -6.86 3.97
C VAL A 225 -0.31 -7.45 4.94
N ALA A 226 -0.94 -8.57 4.59
CA ALA A 226 -1.93 -9.27 5.41
C ALA A 226 -1.34 -9.75 6.75
N PHE A 227 -0.07 -10.19 6.75
CA PHE A 227 0.65 -10.52 7.96
C PHE A 227 0.76 -9.32 8.92
N PHE A 228 1.16 -8.13 8.43
CA PHE A 228 1.21 -6.92 9.27
C PHE A 228 -0.17 -6.39 9.66
N ALA A 229 -1.20 -6.64 8.87
CA ALA A 229 -2.57 -6.22 9.15
C ALA A 229 -3.27 -7.11 10.20
N ALA A 230 -2.76 -8.32 10.43
CA ALA A 230 -3.34 -9.30 11.33
C ALA A 230 -3.25 -8.88 12.82
N GLU A 231 -4.15 -9.40 13.64
CA GLU A 231 -4.20 -9.13 15.07
C GLU A 231 -2.96 -9.70 15.78
N GLN A 232 -2.48 -10.86 15.33
CA GLN A 232 -1.30 -11.55 15.87
C GLN A 232 -0.01 -10.74 15.70
N SER A 233 0.02 -9.77 14.78
CA SER A 233 1.17 -8.90 14.53
C SER A 233 1.19 -7.65 15.43
N SER A 234 0.44 -7.64 16.53
CA SER A 234 0.25 -6.48 17.42
C SER A 234 1.54 -5.96 18.08
N TYR A 235 2.59 -6.79 18.17
CA TYR A 235 3.89 -6.40 18.74
C TYR A 235 4.91 -5.98 17.66
N LEU A 236 4.52 -6.03 16.38
CA LEU A 236 5.38 -5.64 15.26
C LEU A 236 5.02 -4.20 14.84
N SER A 237 5.93 -3.25 15.10
CA SER A 237 5.74 -1.86 14.69
C SER A 237 7.07 -1.23 14.32
N GLY A 238 7.08 -0.34 13.32
CA GLY A 238 8.27 0.33 12.80
C GLY A 238 9.15 -0.55 11.91
N GLN A 239 8.67 -1.73 11.48
CA GLN A 239 9.43 -2.69 10.70
C GLN A 239 9.35 -2.40 9.21
N VAL A 240 10.37 -2.83 8.47
CA VAL A 240 10.41 -2.86 7.01
C VAL A 240 10.67 -4.30 6.59
N LEU A 241 9.68 -4.92 5.95
CA LEU A 241 9.78 -6.30 5.46
C LEU A 241 9.96 -6.30 3.93
N CYS A 242 11.07 -6.85 3.45
CA CYS A 242 11.27 -7.06 2.03
C CYS A 242 10.44 -8.26 1.54
N ALA A 243 9.69 -8.06 0.46
CA ALA A 243 8.99 -9.10 -0.29
C ALA A 243 9.60 -9.14 -1.70
N ASP A 244 10.82 -9.67 -1.83
CA ASP A 244 11.71 -9.39 -2.96
C ASP A 244 12.51 -10.61 -3.46
N GLY A 245 12.30 -11.79 -2.89
CA GLY A 245 13.05 -12.98 -3.25
C GLY A 245 14.55 -12.92 -2.94
N GLY A 246 14.95 -12.03 -2.02
CA GLY A 246 16.35 -11.82 -1.62
C GLY A 246 17.09 -10.76 -2.45
N MET A 247 16.38 -9.98 -3.26
CA MET A 247 16.97 -8.99 -4.17
C MET A 247 17.71 -7.85 -3.44
N ALA A 248 17.34 -7.53 -2.21
CA ALA A 248 17.91 -6.44 -1.41
C ALA A 248 18.81 -6.91 -0.25
N MET A 249 19.27 -8.16 -0.31
CA MET A 249 20.26 -8.68 0.64
C MET A 249 21.65 -8.16 0.32
#